data_fc416c7e30e82a64f4415672dc8723c4
#
_entry.id   fc416c7e30e82a64f4415672dc8723c4
#
_cell.length_a   1.000
_cell.length_b   1.000
_cell.length_c   1.000
_cell.angle_alpha   90.00
_cell.angle_beta   90.00
_cell.angle_gamma   90.00
#
_symmetry.space_group_name_H-M   'P 1'
#
loop_
_entity.id
_entity.type
_entity.pdbx_description
1 polymer ?
#
loop_
_entity_poly.entity_id
_entity_poly.type
_entity_poly.pdbx_seq_one_letter_code
_entity_poly.pdbx_strand_id
1 'polypeptide(L)'
;PEVGLKNWFRILKPHGYLIVTVPDEDLYEQGVFPSTFNADHKCTFTISKKESWSKNSINIFDLLPALGEAAEVVKVELLNHSYRYVLPRFDQTLTPVAEAGIEFVVRKRPQEEVAFCGIHKHPGEVDGKLFQLLTGMKKPAINKKKEKV
;
A
#
# COMPACT_ATOMS: atom_id res chain seq x y z
N PRO A 1 2.62 14.83 2.44
CA PRO A 1 2.58 13.59 1.61
C PRO A 1 1.17 13.24 1.16
N GLU A 2 0.14 13.35 2.00
CA GLU A 2 -1.24 12.98 1.68
C GLU A 2 -1.77 13.68 0.42
N VAL A 3 -1.61 15.00 0.31
CA VAL A 3 -2.06 15.77 -0.85
C VAL A 3 -1.38 15.30 -2.14
N GLY A 4 -0.08 15.07 -2.09
CA GLY A 4 0.67 14.55 -3.24
C GLY A 4 0.20 13.17 -3.65
N LEU A 5 0.04 12.26 -2.67
CA LEU A 5 -0.44 10.91 -2.90
C LEU A 5 -1.84 10.88 -3.52
N LYS A 6 -2.78 11.70 -3.01
CA LYS A 6 -4.12 11.86 -3.59
C LYS A 6 -4.10 12.37 -5.02
N ASN A 7 -3.21 13.34 -5.32
CA ASN A 7 -3.08 13.88 -6.67
C ASN A 7 -2.55 12.83 -7.65
N TRP A 8 -1.52 12.07 -7.27
CA TRP A 8 -1.00 10.98 -8.11
C TRP A 8 -2.04 9.90 -8.34
N PHE A 9 -2.75 9.50 -7.29
CA PHE A 9 -3.80 8.50 -7.40
C PHE A 9 -4.98 8.97 -8.27
N ARG A 10 -5.34 10.26 -8.19
CA ARG A 10 -6.44 10.85 -8.96
C ARG A 10 -6.22 10.70 -10.47
N ILE A 11 -5.00 10.90 -10.96
CA ILE A 11 -4.68 10.87 -12.40
C ILE A 11 -4.54 9.46 -12.97
N LEU A 12 -4.47 8.43 -12.12
CA LEU A 12 -4.44 7.05 -12.60
C LEU A 12 -5.73 6.69 -13.33
N LYS A 13 -5.59 5.91 -14.39
CA LYS A 13 -6.73 5.22 -15.03
C LYS A 13 -7.22 4.09 -14.12
N PRO A 14 -8.51 3.69 -14.22
CA PRO A 14 -8.99 2.43 -13.64
C PRO A 14 -8.06 1.27 -14.03
N HIS A 15 -7.84 0.34 -13.10
CA HIS A 15 -6.87 -0.75 -13.16
C HIS A 15 -5.39 -0.32 -13.16
N GLY A 16 -5.08 0.98 -13.16
CA GLY A 16 -3.71 1.48 -13.05
C GLY A 16 -3.12 1.26 -11.65
N TYR A 17 -1.81 1.22 -11.59
CA TYR A 17 -1.05 1.02 -10.36
C TYR A 17 -0.26 2.28 -10.02
N LEU A 18 -0.24 2.60 -8.73
CA LEU A 18 0.68 3.57 -8.13
C LEU A 18 1.72 2.79 -7.34
N ILE A 19 2.97 2.93 -7.70
CA ILE A 19 4.11 2.34 -7.00
C ILE A 19 4.90 3.49 -6.41
N VAL A 20 5.10 3.47 -5.11
CA VAL A 20 5.81 4.54 -4.39
C VAL A 20 6.81 3.92 -3.44
N THR A 21 8.02 4.46 -3.44
CA THR A 21 9.05 4.16 -2.46
C THR A 21 9.33 5.41 -1.63
N VAL A 22 9.38 5.26 -0.31
CA VAL A 22 9.66 6.33 0.65
C VAL A 22 10.74 5.88 1.63
N PRO A 23 11.50 6.82 2.23
CA PRO A 23 12.55 6.45 3.19
C PRO A 23 11.95 5.91 4.48
N ASP A 24 12.44 4.76 4.94
CA ASP A 24 12.12 4.25 6.28
C ASP A 24 12.90 5.04 7.35
N GLU A 25 12.25 5.35 8.46
CA GLU A 25 12.87 6.17 9.51
C GLU A 25 14.06 5.51 10.21
N ASP A 26 14.03 4.20 10.36
CA ASP A 26 15.13 3.47 11.03
C ASP A 26 16.21 3.04 10.04
N LEU A 27 15.81 2.56 8.87
CA LEU A 27 16.75 1.95 7.93
C LEU A 27 17.42 2.96 7.01
N TYR A 28 16.70 3.98 6.55
CA TYR A 28 17.28 5.03 5.72
C TYR A 28 17.81 6.18 6.55
N GLU A 29 16.95 6.79 7.39
CA GLU A 29 17.33 7.95 8.20
C GLU A 29 18.20 7.58 9.41
N GLN A 30 18.17 6.30 9.79
CA GLN A 30 19.03 5.72 10.82
C GLN A 30 18.97 6.49 12.15
N GLY A 31 17.74 6.88 12.54
CA GLY A 31 17.44 7.50 13.82
C GLY A 31 17.74 9.00 13.92
N VAL A 32 18.01 9.69 12.81
CA VAL A 32 18.30 11.13 12.80
C VAL A 32 17.45 11.87 11.79
N PHE A 33 16.72 12.88 12.27
CA PHE A 33 15.94 13.78 11.42
C PHE A 33 16.03 15.22 11.95
N PRO A 34 16.18 16.27 11.11
CA PRO A 34 16.17 16.26 9.64
C PRO A 34 17.23 15.33 9.03
N SER A 35 16.90 14.80 7.86
CA SER A 35 17.77 13.87 7.15
C SER A 35 19.17 14.45 6.94
N THR A 36 20.18 13.67 7.27
CA THR A 36 21.59 14.02 7.01
C THR A 36 22.08 13.48 5.67
N PHE A 37 21.31 12.63 5.03
CA PHE A 37 21.66 12.01 3.77
C PHE A 37 20.93 12.67 2.58
N ASN A 38 19.70 13.16 2.80
CA ASN A 38 18.92 13.83 1.77
C ASN A 38 18.11 15.00 2.35
N ALA A 39 18.54 16.22 2.08
CA ALA A 39 17.91 17.45 2.58
C ALA A 39 16.48 17.67 2.04
N ASP A 40 16.08 16.95 0.98
CA ASP A 40 14.73 17.05 0.41
C ASP A 40 13.70 16.22 1.19
N HIS A 41 14.11 15.35 2.08
CA HIS A 41 13.21 14.61 2.95
C HIS A 41 12.56 15.57 3.96
N LYS A 42 11.24 15.73 3.89
CA LYS A 42 10.45 16.63 4.76
C LYS A 42 9.72 15.87 5.87
N CYS A 43 9.65 14.56 5.77
CA CYS A 43 9.07 13.64 6.75
C CYS A 43 9.78 12.30 6.68
N THR A 44 9.57 11.49 7.71
CA THR A 44 10.01 10.10 7.79
C THR A 44 8.80 9.18 7.68
N PHE A 45 9.04 7.90 7.39
CA PHE A 45 7.96 6.93 7.24
C PHE A 45 8.22 5.67 8.05
N THR A 46 7.15 5.01 8.47
CA THR A 46 7.18 3.71 9.14
C THR A 46 5.97 2.88 8.76
N ILE A 47 6.04 1.57 8.91
CA ILE A 47 4.89 0.66 8.73
C ILE A 47 4.49 -0.09 10.00
N SER A 48 5.39 -0.26 10.95
CA SER A 48 5.19 -1.16 12.09
C SER A 48 5.05 -0.46 13.44
N LYS A 49 5.36 0.84 13.53
CA LYS A 49 5.39 1.56 14.79
C LYS A 49 4.12 2.39 15.00
N LYS A 50 3.57 2.35 16.21
CA LYS A 50 2.53 3.27 16.65
C LYS A 50 3.12 4.62 17.07
N GLU A 51 4.30 4.59 17.68
CA GLU A 51 5.04 5.76 18.13
C GLU A 51 6.40 5.80 17.45
N SER A 52 6.76 6.95 16.95
CA SER A 52 8.03 7.19 16.28
C SER A 52 8.93 8.08 17.14
N TRP A 53 10.23 7.90 17.01
CA TRP A 53 11.22 8.84 17.54
C TRP A 53 11.22 10.17 16.77
N SER A 54 10.76 10.17 15.52
CA SER A 54 10.64 11.38 14.67
C SER A 54 9.26 12.00 14.81
N LYS A 55 9.22 13.30 15.15
CA LYS A 55 7.95 14.07 15.22
C LYS A 55 7.26 14.22 13.86
N ASN A 56 8.00 14.03 12.78
CA ASN A 56 7.50 14.15 11.40
C ASN A 56 7.29 12.78 10.75
N SER A 57 7.18 11.73 11.54
CA SER A 57 6.95 10.38 11.02
C SER A 57 5.50 10.16 10.62
N ILE A 58 5.31 9.40 9.56
CA ILE A 58 4.00 9.04 9.00
C ILE A 58 3.96 7.52 8.87
N ASN A 59 2.96 6.90 9.52
CA ASN A 59 2.70 5.49 9.31
C ASN A 59 2.00 5.28 7.96
N ILE A 60 2.52 4.39 7.14
CA ILE A 60 1.96 4.09 5.81
C ILE A 60 0.52 3.56 5.92
N PHE A 61 0.22 2.73 6.93
CA PHE A 61 -1.14 2.22 7.12
C PHE A 61 -2.15 3.30 7.55
N ASP A 62 -1.70 4.41 8.13
CA ASP A 62 -2.55 5.56 8.42
C ASP A 62 -2.70 6.49 7.20
N LEU A 63 -1.70 6.50 6.33
CA LEU A 63 -1.70 7.34 5.12
C LEU A 63 -2.57 6.75 4.00
N LEU A 64 -2.51 5.44 3.76
CA LEU A 64 -3.18 4.78 2.64
C LEU A 64 -4.71 4.91 2.64
N PRO A 65 -5.43 4.86 3.79
CA PRO A 65 -6.87 5.06 3.83
C PRO A 65 -7.35 6.41 3.26
N ALA A 66 -6.49 7.42 3.22
CA ALA A 66 -6.80 8.72 2.63
C ALA A 66 -7.11 8.67 1.12
N LEU A 67 -6.76 7.58 0.43
CA LEU A 67 -7.06 7.35 -0.99
C LEU A 67 -8.50 6.89 -1.23
N GLY A 68 -9.24 6.50 -0.18
CA GLY A 68 -10.63 6.11 -0.25
C GLY A 68 -10.87 4.71 -0.85
N GLU A 69 -12.14 4.39 -1.07
CA GLU A 69 -12.60 3.04 -1.45
C GLU A 69 -12.10 2.56 -2.83
N ALA A 70 -11.76 3.49 -3.72
CA ALA A 70 -11.21 3.13 -5.03
C ALA A 70 -9.76 2.60 -4.96
N ALA A 71 -9.11 2.74 -3.81
CA ALA A 71 -7.76 2.25 -3.61
C ALA A 71 -7.76 0.82 -3.09
N GLU A 72 -7.05 -0.06 -3.77
CA GLU A 72 -6.75 -1.39 -3.32
C GLU A 72 -5.26 -1.49 -3.02
N VAL A 73 -4.91 -1.67 -1.76
CA VAL A 73 -3.52 -1.88 -1.37
C VAL A 73 -3.12 -3.30 -1.78
N VAL A 74 -2.19 -3.40 -2.72
CA VAL A 74 -1.72 -4.67 -3.27
C VAL A 74 -0.51 -5.18 -2.50
N LYS A 75 0.38 -4.26 -2.09
CA LYS A 75 1.64 -4.60 -1.43
C LYS A 75 2.08 -3.45 -0.53
N VAL A 76 2.65 -3.79 0.61
CA VAL A 76 3.52 -2.93 1.42
C VAL A 76 4.74 -3.75 1.81
N GLU A 77 5.92 -3.26 1.53
CA GLU A 77 7.17 -3.98 1.77
C GLU A 77 8.23 -3.07 2.36
N LEU A 78 8.94 -3.59 3.36
CA LEU A 78 10.11 -2.95 3.91
C LEU A 78 11.36 -3.40 3.14
N LEU A 79 11.98 -2.45 2.45
CA LEU A 79 13.22 -2.65 1.71
C LEU A 79 14.40 -2.40 2.64
N ASN A 80 15.16 -3.43 3.00
CA ASN A 80 16.27 -3.31 3.94
C ASN A 80 17.57 -3.91 3.42
N HIS A 81 17.92 -3.57 2.20
CA HIS A 81 19.00 -4.25 1.48
C HIS A 81 20.40 -4.03 2.06
N SER A 82 20.67 -2.84 2.62
CA SER A 82 22.05 -2.47 2.97
C SER A 82 22.26 -2.17 4.45
N TYR A 83 21.26 -1.62 5.14
CA TYR A 83 21.45 -1.22 6.54
C TYR A 83 21.56 -2.42 7.49
N ARG A 84 22.49 -2.30 8.44
CA ARG A 84 22.67 -3.23 9.56
C ARG A 84 22.79 -2.42 10.83
N TYR A 85 21.95 -2.68 11.83
CA TYR A 85 21.90 -1.93 13.09
C TYR A 85 23.21 -1.94 13.91
N VAL A 86 24.06 -2.91 13.64
CA VAL A 86 25.38 -3.04 14.29
C VAL A 86 26.48 -2.25 13.60
N LEU A 87 26.21 -1.69 12.44
CA LEU A 87 27.17 -0.87 11.71
C LEU A 87 27.01 0.60 12.06
N PRO A 88 28.09 1.40 11.96
CA PRO A 88 27.97 2.84 12.00
C PRO A 88 26.99 3.36 10.95
N ARG A 89 26.38 4.53 11.23
CA ARG A 89 25.55 5.21 10.23
C ARG A 89 26.35 5.49 8.96
N PHE A 90 25.75 5.25 7.82
CA PHE A 90 26.37 5.51 6.52
C PHE A 90 25.35 5.97 5.49
N ASP A 91 25.81 6.73 4.52
CA ASP A 91 25.01 7.20 3.39
C ASP A 91 24.84 6.07 2.38
N GLN A 92 23.63 5.56 2.26
CA GLN A 92 23.29 4.45 1.36
C GLN A 92 23.35 4.87 -0.11
N THR A 93 23.19 6.17 -0.42
CA THR A 93 23.28 6.69 -1.80
C THR A 93 24.68 6.54 -2.38
N LEU A 94 25.69 6.38 -1.54
CA LEU A 94 27.09 6.18 -1.93
C LEU A 94 27.44 4.71 -2.17
N THR A 95 26.50 3.79 -2.03
CA THR A 95 26.72 2.36 -2.19
C THR A 95 26.09 1.85 -3.50
N PRO A 96 26.61 0.77 -4.11
CA PRO A 96 25.99 0.13 -5.26
C PRO A 96 24.77 -0.74 -4.88
N VAL A 97 24.43 -0.80 -3.61
CA VAL A 97 23.29 -1.55 -3.07
C VAL A 97 22.07 -0.66 -3.02
N ALA A 98 20.89 -1.22 -3.26
CA ALA A 98 19.65 -0.48 -3.17
C ALA A 98 19.44 0.16 -1.79
N GLU A 99 18.92 1.35 -1.78
CA GLU A 99 18.60 2.09 -0.56
C GLU A 99 17.48 1.40 0.21
N ALA A 100 17.57 1.43 1.54
CA ALA A 100 16.51 0.94 2.40
C ALA A 100 15.31 1.89 2.36
N GLY A 101 14.11 1.35 2.42
CA GLY A 101 12.89 2.16 2.36
C GLY A 101 11.64 1.33 2.52
N ILE A 102 10.51 1.97 2.31
CA ILE A 102 9.20 1.32 2.27
C ILE A 102 8.65 1.48 0.86
N GLU A 103 8.37 0.36 0.19
CA GLU A 103 7.63 0.34 -1.07
C GLU A 103 6.18 -0.03 -0.80
N PHE A 104 5.25 0.69 -1.40
CA PHE A 104 3.86 0.28 -1.44
C PHE A 104 3.28 0.39 -2.84
N VAL A 105 2.37 -0.53 -3.13
CA VAL A 105 1.69 -0.64 -4.42
C VAL A 105 0.18 -0.56 -4.19
N VAL A 106 -0.46 0.37 -4.87
CA VAL A 106 -1.90 0.58 -4.82
C VAL A 106 -2.48 0.49 -6.22
N ARG A 107 -3.47 -0.38 -6.40
CA ARG A 107 -4.27 -0.47 -7.63
C ARG A 107 -5.48 0.45 -7.54
N LYS A 108 -5.81 1.14 -8.62
CA LYS A 108 -7.05 1.88 -8.73
C LYS A 108 -8.17 0.97 -9.23
N ARG A 109 -9.15 0.69 -8.38
CA ARG A 109 -10.33 -0.09 -8.74
C ARG A 109 -11.19 0.69 -9.74
N PRO A 110 -11.79 0.02 -10.74
CA PRO A 110 -12.83 0.61 -11.55
C PRO A 110 -14.11 0.85 -10.72
N GLN A 111 -14.97 1.73 -11.20
CA GLN A 111 -16.18 2.11 -10.48
C GLN A 111 -17.11 0.93 -10.20
N GLU A 112 -17.13 -0.04 -11.09
CA GLU A 112 -17.93 -1.27 -10.96
C GLU A 112 -17.49 -2.10 -9.76
N GLU A 113 -16.17 -2.22 -9.53
CA GLU A 113 -15.64 -2.93 -8.35
C GLU A 113 -15.94 -2.17 -7.06
N VAL A 114 -15.84 -0.84 -7.08
CA VAL A 114 -16.16 0.01 -5.91
C VAL A 114 -17.63 -0.11 -5.54
N ALA A 115 -18.54 -0.08 -6.53
CA ALA A 115 -19.97 -0.18 -6.33
C ALA A 115 -20.41 -1.51 -5.69
N PHE A 116 -19.62 -2.57 -5.82
CA PHE A 116 -19.88 -3.87 -5.19
C PHE A 116 -19.33 -3.99 -3.74
N CYS A 117 -18.90 -2.90 -3.12
CA CYS A 117 -18.38 -2.87 -1.75
C CYS A 117 -17.21 -3.82 -1.50
N GLY A 118 -16.36 -4.02 -2.49
CA GLY A 118 -15.21 -4.91 -2.43
C GLY A 118 -15.52 -6.34 -2.87
N ILE A 119 -14.45 -7.06 -3.16
CA ILE A 119 -14.47 -8.37 -3.81
C ILE A 119 -15.01 -9.49 -2.90
N HIS A 120 -15.08 -9.25 -1.58
CA HIS A 120 -15.36 -10.31 -0.60
C HIS A 120 -16.54 -9.93 0.30
N LYS A 121 -17.75 -10.29 -0.11
CA LYS A 121 -18.90 -10.19 0.80
C LYS A 121 -18.88 -11.32 1.83
N HIS A 122 -18.82 -12.55 1.41
CA HIS A 122 -18.66 -13.73 2.29
C HIS A 122 -17.91 -14.83 1.55
N PRO A 123 -17.13 -15.68 2.25
CA PRO A 123 -16.58 -16.90 1.65
C PRO A 123 -17.70 -17.73 1.03
N GLY A 124 -17.64 -17.97 -0.28
CA GLY A 124 -18.64 -18.72 -1.03
C GLY A 124 -19.75 -17.90 -1.70
N GLU A 125 -19.93 -16.60 -1.38
CA GLU A 125 -20.80 -15.71 -2.13
C GLU A 125 -20.03 -15.02 -3.26
N VAL A 126 -19.99 -15.65 -4.41
CA VAL A 126 -19.48 -15.04 -5.63
C VAL A 126 -20.61 -14.27 -6.28
N ASP A 127 -20.45 -12.94 -6.46
CA ASP A 127 -21.38 -12.17 -7.28
C ASP A 127 -21.44 -12.78 -8.69
N GLY A 128 -22.66 -13.05 -9.15
CA GLY A 128 -22.85 -13.71 -10.45
C GLY A 128 -22.29 -12.95 -11.63
N LYS A 129 -22.28 -11.60 -11.56
CA LYS A 129 -21.71 -10.75 -12.61
C LYS A 129 -20.19 -10.80 -12.59
N LEU A 130 -19.59 -10.73 -11.40
CA LEU A 130 -18.14 -10.83 -11.24
C LEU A 130 -17.64 -12.21 -11.67
N PHE A 131 -18.35 -13.27 -11.29
CA PHE A 131 -18.03 -14.63 -11.71
C PHE A 131 -18.08 -14.77 -13.25
N GLN A 132 -19.13 -14.23 -13.87
CA GLN A 132 -19.28 -14.25 -15.34
C GLN A 132 -18.18 -13.42 -16.01
N LEU A 133 -17.83 -12.26 -15.46
CA LEU A 133 -16.77 -11.41 -15.98
C LEU A 133 -15.40 -12.11 -15.95
N LEU A 134 -15.08 -12.75 -14.83
CA LEU A 134 -13.78 -13.38 -14.62
C LEU A 134 -13.62 -14.73 -15.33
N THR A 135 -14.71 -15.48 -15.48
CA THR A 135 -14.65 -16.85 -16.01
C THR A 135 -15.29 -17.01 -17.39
N GLY A 136 -16.04 -16.01 -17.87
CA GLY A 136 -16.87 -16.14 -19.05
C GLY A 136 -18.05 -17.14 -18.90
N MET A 137 -18.25 -17.69 -17.72
CA MET A 137 -19.28 -18.70 -17.42
C MET A 137 -20.44 -18.09 -16.63
N LYS A 138 -21.66 -18.58 -16.88
CA LYS A 138 -22.79 -18.23 -16.02
C LYS A 138 -22.66 -18.95 -14.68
N LYS A 139 -22.98 -18.24 -13.57
CA LYS A 139 -22.99 -18.83 -12.22
C LYS A 139 -23.91 -20.05 -12.21
N PRO A 140 -23.47 -21.21 -11.70
CA PRO A 140 -24.37 -22.35 -11.55
C PRO A 140 -25.55 -21.98 -10.66
N ALA A 141 -26.74 -22.40 -11.05
CA ALA A 141 -27.93 -22.20 -10.22
C ALA A 141 -27.77 -22.95 -8.89
N ILE A 142 -27.77 -22.24 -7.79
CA ILE A 142 -27.78 -22.86 -6.47
C ILE A 142 -29.21 -23.38 -6.23
N ASN A 143 -29.39 -24.69 -6.34
CA ASN A 143 -30.63 -25.34 -5.90
C ASN A 143 -30.76 -25.12 -4.38
N LYS A 144 -31.56 -24.15 -3.97
CA LYS A 144 -32.03 -24.07 -2.59
C LYS A 144 -32.90 -25.29 -2.34
N LYS A 145 -32.33 -26.38 -1.82
CA LYS A 145 -33.10 -27.41 -1.19
C LYS A 145 -33.87 -26.75 -0.05
N LYS A 146 -35.18 -26.67 -0.19
CA LYS A 146 -36.07 -26.28 0.91
C LYS A 146 -35.83 -27.30 2.01
N GLU A 147 -35.14 -26.90 3.09
CA GLU A 147 -35.26 -27.58 4.35
C GLU A 147 -36.70 -27.38 4.83
N LYS A 148 -37.52 -28.39 4.64
CA LYS A 148 -38.78 -28.53 5.39
C LYS A 148 -38.41 -29.09 6.75
N VAL A 149 -38.60 -28.29 7.78
CA VAL A 149 -38.80 -28.72 9.15
C VAL A 149 -40.23 -29.24 9.30
#